data_12f0e6ec7c1683c62a7176de5b2a6247
#
_entry.id   12f0e6ec7c1683c62a7176de5b2a6247
#
_cell.length_a   1.000
_cell.length_b   1.000
_cell.length_c   1.000
_cell.angle_alpha   90.00
_cell.angle_beta   90.00
_cell.angle_gamma   90.00
#
_symmetry.space_group_name_H-M   'P 1'
#
loop_
_entity.id
_entity.type
_entity.pdbx_description
1 polymer ?
#
loop_
_entity_poly.entity_id
_entity_poly.type
_entity_poly.pdbx_seq_one_letter_code
_entity_poly.pdbx_strand_id
1 'polypeptide(L)'
;MNTVALITGGFDPLHSGHIALIKSAKEMSMLVCIGLNSDAWLYRKKNYVFMPFGERKEILENISGVHQVISFDDSDDTSCDAIQRCVGVYPNQDKIIFCNGGDRTEQNIPELDFKPEGDVVVEFAFGVGGTDKKNSSSALIKVQLGPPAKTVREWGSWEVLLDNGTTKVKELSILPRKKLSYQRHFKRAEFWLVSEGACTIKSIDHEERPIIPFSRKLRLHQYQNIPVGTWHSIRNHT
;
A
#
# COMPACT_ATOMS: atom_id res chain seq x y z
N MET A 1 9.92 -36.32 -15.87
CA MET A 1 10.56 -35.11 -15.33
C MET A 1 9.82 -34.71 -14.06
N ASN A 2 10.55 -34.67 -12.97
CA ASN A 2 10.01 -34.17 -11.70
C ASN A 2 9.94 -32.65 -11.75
N THR A 3 8.78 -32.08 -11.50
CA THR A 3 8.52 -30.64 -11.68
C THR A 3 7.97 -30.03 -10.43
N VAL A 4 8.38 -28.79 -10.12
CA VAL A 4 7.75 -27.94 -9.10
C VAL A 4 7.26 -26.64 -9.72
N ALA A 5 6.05 -26.23 -9.41
CA ALA A 5 5.52 -24.92 -9.76
C ALA A 5 5.88 -23.90 -8.66
N LEU A 6 6.56 -22.82 -9.03
CA LEU A 6 6.90 -21.72 -8.14
C LEU A 6 6.02 -20.51 -8.44
N ILE A 7 5.38 -19.99 -7.42
CA ILE A 7 4.63 -18.73 -7.45
C ILE A 7 5.30 -17.75 -6.51
N THR A 8 5.47 -16.49 -6.89
CA THR A 8 5.94 -15.44 -5.96
C THR A 8 4.93 -14.32 -5.80
N GLY A 9 4.89 -13.70 -4.63
CA GLY A 9 4.00 -12.57 -4.40
C GLY A 9 3.89 -12.15 -2.94
N GLY A 10 3.23 -10.99 -2.74
CA GLY A 10 2.98 -10.44 -1.42
C GLY A 10 1.78 -11.07 -0.71
N PHE A 11 0.75 -11.49 -1.44
CA PHE A 11 -0.49 -12.09 -0.90
C PHE A 11 -1.13 -11.28 0.23
N ASP A 12 -1.18 -9.98 0.08
CA ASP A 12 -1.53 -9.02 1.14
C ASP A 12 -2.60 -8.00 0.71
N PRO A 13 -3.89 -8.22 1.04
CA PRO A 13 -4.46 -9.47 1.50
C PRO A 13 -4.58 -10.54 0.40
N LEU A 14 -4.75 -11.80 0.84
CA LEU A 14 -5.10 -12.90 -0.06
C LEU A 14 -6.49 -12.66 -0.68
N HIS A 15 -6.67 -13.02 -1.95
CA HIS A 15 -7.93 -12.87 -2.67
C HIS A 15 -8.14 -13.96 -3.73
N SER A 16 -9.34 -14.01 -4.32
CA SER A 16 -9.74 -15.04 -5.31
C SER A 16 -8.78 -15.17 -6.51
N GLY A 17 -8.13 -14.08 -6.94
CA GLY A 17 -7.11 -14.12 -7.98
C GLY A 17 -5.88 -14.94 -7.58
N HIS A 18 -5.43 -14.84 -6.33
CA HIS A 18 -4.35 -15.67 -5.81
C HIS A 18 -4.75 -17.15 -5.74
N ILE A 19 -6.01 -17.43 -5.35
CA ILE A 19 -6.52 -18.80 -5.34
C ILE A 19 -6.59 -19.38 -6.75
N ALA A 20 -7.00 -18.60 -7.76
CA ALA A 20 -7.00 -19.02 -9.15
C ALA A 20 -5.58 -19.35 -9.63
N LEU A 21 -4.60 -18.50 -9.31
CA LEU A 21 -3.18 -18.72 -9.63
C LEU A 21 -2.66 -20.03 -9.01
N ILE A 22 -2.92 -20.28 -7.73
CA ILE A 22 -2.52 -21.51 -7.03
C ILE A 22 -3.18 -22.74 -7.68
N LYS A 23 -4.47 -22.67 -8.00
CA LYS A 23 -5.18 -23.77 -8.67
C LYS A 23 -4.58 -24.10 -10.04
N SER A 24 -4.32 -23.09 -10.86
CA SER A 24 -3.72 -23.31 -12.18
C SER A 24 -2.28 -23.80 -12.10
N ALA A 25 -1.49 -23.36 -11.13
CA ALA A 25 -0.16 -23.90 -10.89
C ALA A 25 -0.20 -25.37 -10.47
N LYS A 26 -1.21 -25.79 -9.70
CA LYS A 26 -1.43 -27.19 -9.34
C LYS A 26 -1.78 -28.08 -10.52
N GLU A 27 -2.39 -27.53 -11.57
CA GLU A 27 -2.64 -28.26 -12.83
C GLU A 27 -1.35 -28.50 -13.62
N MET A 28 -0.34 -27.63 -13.43
CA MET A 28 0.96 -27.74 -14.10
C MET A 28 1.93 -28.65 -13.36
N SER A 29 1.82 -28.76 -12.04
CA SER A 29 2.68 -29.58 -11.19
C SER A 29 1.96 -30.03 -9.92
N MET A 30 2.24 -31.26 -9.49
CA MET A 30 1.75 -31.77 -8.20
C MET A 30 2.36 -31.01 -7.02
N LEU A 31 3.56 -30.46 -7.16
CA LEU A 31 4.26 -29.70 -6.13
C LEU A 31 4.13 -28.20 -6.44
N VAL A 32 3.51 -27.46 -5.52
CA VAL A 32 3.41 -26.00 -5.59
C VAL A 32 4.18 -25.37 -4.43
N CYS A 33 5.20 -24.58 -4.77
CA CYS A 33 5.98 -23.78 -3.85
C CYS A 33 5.59 -22.31 -3.97
N ILE A 34 5.47 -21.62 -2.84
CA ILE A 34 5.20 -20.17 -2.81
C ILE A 34 6.39 -19.44 -2.22
N GLY A 35 7.01 -18.57 -3.01
CA GLY A 35 7.96 -17.57 -2.56
C GLY A 35 7.18 -16.35 -2.01
N LEU A 36 7.16 -16.18 -0.69
CA LEU A 36 6.42 -15.13 -0.04
C LEU A 36 7.29 -13.89 0.17
N ASN A 37 6.89 -12.76 -0.43
CA ASN A 37 7.60 -11.49 -0.26
C ASN A 37 7.56 -11.00 1.20
N SER A 38 8.65 -10.34 1.60
CA SER A 38 8.82 -9.77 2.95
C SER A 38 7.85 -8.60 3.23
N ASP A 39 7.69 -8.27 4.50
CA ASP A 39 6.97 -7.06 4.92
C ASP A 39 7.69 -5.79 4.46
N ALA A 40 9.03 -5.81 4.41
CA ALA A 40 9.84 -4.71 3.90
C ALA A 40 9.55 -4.43 2.42
N TRP A 41 9.43 -5.47 1.60
CA TRP A 41 9.06 -5.33 0.20
C TRP A 41 7.65 -4.78 0.02
N LEU A 42 6.67 -5.27 0.79
CA LEU A 42 5.31 -4.73 0.78
C LEU A 42 5.29 -3.25 1.13
N TYR A 43 6.07 -2.85 2.14
CA TYR A 43 6.16 -1.46 2.54
C TYR A 43 6.78 -0.59 1.45
N ARG A 44 7.87 -1.04 0.78
CA ARG A 44 8.46 -0.34 -0.38
C ARG A 44 7.44 -0.19 -1.52
N LYS A 45 6.69 -1.25 -1.82
CA LYS A 45 5.76 -1.29 -2.96
C LYS A 45 4.42 -0.59 -2.74
N LYS A 46 3.87 -0.66 -1.53
CA LYS A 46 2.49 -0.22 -1.23
C LYS A 46 2.40 0.82 -0.13
N ASN A 47 3.52 1.06 0.59
CA ASN A 47 3.61 1.94 1.77
C ASN A 47 2.83 1.45 3.00
N TYR A 48 2.40 0.21 3.02
CA TYR A 48 1.75 -0.46 4.17
C TYR A 48 1.89 -1.98 4.09
N VAL A 49 1.70 -2.63 5.25
CA VAL A 49 1.52 -4.07 5.39
C VAL A 49 0.14 -4.27 6.01
N PHE A 50 -0.77 -4.99 5.32
CA PHE A 50 -2.10 -5.28 5.85
C PHE A 50 -2.07 -6.49 6.77
N MET A 51 -1.41 -7.58 6.34
CA MET A 51 -1.16 -8.79 7.14
C MET A 51 0.34 -8.99 7.29
N PRO A 52 0.87 -9.12 8.52
CA PRO A 52 2.28 -9.43 8.75
C PRO A 52 2.71 -10.74 8.08
N PHE A 53 4.01 -10.88 7.79
CA PHE A 53 4.57 -12.04 7.10
C PHE A 53 4.13 -13.38 7.71
N GLY A 54 4.13 -13.51 9.05
CA GLY A 54 3.73 -14.72 9.75
C GLY A 54 2.28 -15.13 9.46
N GLU A 55 1.35 -14.19 9.51
CA GLU A 55 -0.06 -14.40 9.19
C GLU A 55 -0.26 -14.85 7.74
N ARG A 56 0.40 -14.17 6.80
CA ARG A 56 0.33 -14.51 5.38
C ARG A 56 0.89 -15.90 5.10
N LYS A 57 2.01 -16.24 5.75
CA LYS A 57 2.64 -17.55 5.66
C LYS A 57 1.73 -18.65 6.17
N GLU A 58 1.19 -18.50 7.38
CA GLU A 58 0.30 -19.47 8.01
C GLU A 58 -0.95 -19.73 7.16
N ILE A 59 -1.58 -18.67 6.64
CA ILE A 59 -2.73 -18.80 5.73
C ILE A 59 -2.36 -19.60 4.48
N LEU A 60 -1.24 -19.27 3.84
CA LEU A 60 -0.80 -19.92 2.60
C LEU A 60 -0.44 -21.39 2.80
N GLU A 61 0.21 -21.75 3.92
CA GLU A 61 0.56 -23.13 4.27
C GLU A 61 -0.66 -24.02 4.48
N ASN A 62 -1.81 -23.41 4.81
CA ASN A 62 -3.09 -24.12 5.02
C ASN A 62 -4.00 -24.11 3.77
N ILE A 63 -3.54 -23.55 2.63
CA ILE A 63 -4.31 -23.63 1.39
C ILE A 63 -4.09 -24.97 0.71
N SER A 64 -5.20 -25.65 0.40
CA SER A 64 -5.14 -26.92 -0.36
C SER A 64 -4.39 -26.77 -1.68
N GLY A 65 -3.32 -27.57 -1.82
CA GLY A 65 -2.48 -27.59 -3.01
C GLY A 65 -1.19 -26.77 -2.91
N VAL A 66 -0.98 -26.04 -1.83
CA VAL A 66 0.32 -25.48 -1.48
C VAL A 66 1.10 -26.53 -0.72
N HIS A 67 2.33 -26.79 -1.15
CA HIS A 67 3.21 -27.79 -0.53
C HIS A 67 4.26 -27.16 0.36
N GLN A 68 4.73 -25.97 0.01
CA GLN A 68 5.75 -25.26 0.76
C GLN A 68 5.60 -23.76 0.57
N VAL A 69 5.83 -23.00 1.64
CA VAL A 69 5.98 -21.53 1.60
C VAL A 69 7.41 -21.19 2.05
N ILE A 70 8.15 -20.52 1.20
CA ILE A 70 9.54 -20.11 1.46
C ILE A 70 9.64 -18.59 1.60
N SER A 71 10.50 -18.14 2.49
CA SER A 71 10.99 -16.77 2.50
C SER A 71 12.18 -16.64 1.56
N PHE A 72 12.40 -15.47 1.01
CA PHE A 72 13.53 -15.19 0.13
C PHE A 72 13.98 -13.74 0.29
N ASP A 73 15.18 -13.43 -0.20
CA ASP A 73 15.68 -12.05 -0.23
C ASP A 73 15.07 -11.33 -1.43
N ASP A 74 14.24 -10.34 -1.14
CA ASP A 74 13.57 -9.47 -2.11
C ASP A 74 14.04 -8.02 -2.03
N SER A 75 15.25 -7.79 -1.49
CA SER A 75 15.81 -6.45 -1.30
C SER A 75 16.13 -5.75 -2.62
N ASP A 76 16.37 -6.50 -3.68
CA ASP A 76 16.61 -6.05 -5.05
C ASP A 76 15.32 -5.93 -5.91
N ASP A 77 14.15 -6.15 -5.29
CA ASP A 77 12.82 -6.16 -5.92
C ASP A 77 12.61 -7.24 -6.99
N THR A 78 13.50 -8.27 -7.05
CA THR A 78 13.37 -9.44 -7.92
C THR A 78 12.92 -10.69 -7.16
N SER A 79 12.54 -11.74 -7.88
CA SER A 79 12.26 -13.07 -7.31
C SER A 79 13.39 -14.08 -7.62
N CYS A 80 14.58 -13.62 -8.00
CA CYS A 80 15.68 -14.50 -8.35
C CYS A 80 16.10 -15.40 -7.17
N ASP A 81 16.21 -14.85 -5.96
CA ASP A 81 16.52 -15.65 -4.76
C ASP A 81 15.40 -16.67 -4.44
N ALA A 82 14.13 -16.36 -4.76
CA ALA A 82 13.05 -17.33 -4.61
C ALA A 82 13.24 -18.56 -5.55
N ILE A 83 13.68 -18.34 -6.78
CA ILE A 83 14.00 -19.41 -7.72
C ILE A 83 15.16 -20.24 -7.16
N GLN A 84 16.24 -19.60 -6.72
CA GLN A 84 17.41 -20.29 -6.15
C GLN A 84 17.05 -21.11 -4.91
N ARG A 85 16.25 -20.56 -4.01
CA ARG A 85 15.80 -21.28 -2.79
C ARG A 85 14.88 -22.43 -3.14
N CYS A 86 14.03 -22.29 -4.16
CA CYS A 86 13.18 -23.37 -4.63
C CYS A 86 14.02 -24.57 -5.12
N VAL A 87 15.15 -24.34 -5.82
CA VAL A 87 16.12 -25.39 -6.18
C VAL A 87 16.64 -26.08 -4.92
N GLY A 88 17.02 -25.33 -3.91
CA GLY A 88 17.56 -25.90 -2.66
C GLY A 88 16.53 -26.73 -1.87
N VAL A 89 15.26 -26.29 -1.87
CA VAL A 89 14.17 -27.01 -1.18
C VAL A 89 13.77 -28.27 -1.93
N TYR A 90 13.88 -28.28 -3.25
CA TYR A 90 13.50 -29.40 -4.11
C TYR A 90 14.69 -29.91 -4.96
N PRO A 91 15.75 -30.45 -4.35
CA PRO A 91 16.98 -30.78 -5.05
C PRO A 91 16.87 -31.91 -6.07
N ASN A 92 15.76 -32.68 -6.03
CA ASN A 92 15.51 -33.79 -6.93
C ASN A 92 14.55 -33.45 -8.09
N GLN A 93 14.30 -32.16 -8.31
CA GLN A 93 13.44 -31.71 -9.41
C GLN A 93 14.29 -31.39 -10.63
N ASP A 94 13.82 -31.86 -11.80
CA ASP A 94 14.47 -31.59 -13.10
C ASP A 94 14.08 -30.18 -13.59
N LYS A 95 12.92 -29.68 -13.17
CA LYS A 95 12.35 -28.44 -13.69
C LYS A 95 11.57 -27.64 -12.65
N ILE A 96 11.76 -26.31 -12.68
CA ILE A 96 10.91 -25.34 -12.01
C ILE A 96 10.06 -24.64 -13.07
N ILE A 97 8.73 -24.60 -12.88
CA ILE A 97 7.83 -23.76 -13.66
C ILE A 97 7.58 -22.50 -12.83
N PHE A 98 8.17 -21.38 -13.24
CA PHE A 98 7.92 -20.08 -12.59
C PHE A 98 6.60 -19.49 -13.11
N CYS A 99 5.55 -19.57 -12.30
CA CYS A 99 4.18 -19.24 -12.67
C CYS A 99 3.90 -17.75 -12.47
N ASN A 100 3.70 -17.01 -13.55
CA ASN A 100 3.36 -15.59 -13.55
C ASN A 100 1.88 -15.39 -13.85
N GLY A 101 1.19 -14.69 -12.96
CA GLY A 101 -0.21 -14.34 -13.11
C GLY A 101 -0.45 -12.85 -13.40
N GLY A 102 -1.70 -12.51 -13.73
CA GLY A 102 -2.11 -11.13 -13.93
C GLY A 102 -1.47 -10.45 -15.13
N ASP A 103 -0.80 -9.32 -14.88
CA ASP A 103 -0.21 -8.42 -15.88
C ASP A 103 1.30 -8.65 -16.12
N ARG A 104 1.87 -9.76 -15.60
CA ARG A 104 3.26 -10.12 -15.85
C ARG A 104 3.42 -10.76 -17.24
N THR A 105 4.42 -10.28 -17.98
CA THR A 105 4.77 -10.73 -19.34
C THR A 105 6.28 -10.91 -19.46
N GLU A 106 6.74 -11.51 -20.53
CA GLU A 106 8.17 -11.63 -20.84
C GLU A 106 8.93 -10.30 -20.87
N GLN A 107 8.24 -9.17 -21.13
CA GLN A 107 8.90 -7.86 -21.21
C GLN A 107 9.04 -7.17 -19.87
N ASN A 108 8.43 -7.67 -18.79
CA ASN A 108 8.36 -6.96 -17.51
C ASN A 108 8.78 -7.77 -16.28
N ILE A 109 9.45 -8.92 -16.47
CA ILE A 109 10.02 -9.70 -15.38
C ILE A 109 11.55 -9.78 -15.48
N PRO A 110 12.28 -9.37 -14.45
CA PRO A 110 13.75 -9.42 -14.45
C PRO A 110 14.32 -10.83 -14.32
N GLU A 111 13.51 -11.80 -13.91
CA GLU A 111 13.92 -13.18 -13.65
C GLU A 111 14.23 -13.99 -14.90
N LEU A 112 13.86 -13.51 -16.10
CA LEU A 112 14.09 -14.25 -17.37
C LEU A 112 15.55 -14.57 -17.65
N ASP A 113 16.46 -13.67 -17.30
CA ASP A 113 17.90 -13.85 -17.52
C ASP A 113 18.58 -14.56 -16.35
N PHE A 114 17.85 -14.87 -15.28
CA PHE A 114 18.39 -15.52 -14.10
C PHE A 114 18.60 -17.00 -14.34
N LYS A 115 19.81 -17.48 -14.03
CA LYS A 115 20.17 -18.89 -14.05
C LYS A 115 20.50 -19.32 -12.64
N PRO A 116 19.69 -20.21 -12.04
CA PRO A 116 20.01 -20.73 -10.71
C PRO A 116 21.25 -21.62 -10.77
N GLU A 117 21.89 -21.79 -9.64
CA GLU A 117 22.94 -22.78 -9.48
C GLU A 117 22.37 -24.21 -9.53
N GLY A 118 23.04 -25.13 -10.25
CA GLY A 118 22.62 -26.51 -10.43
C GLY A 118 22.06 -26.79 -11.85
N ASP A 119 21.74 -28.08 -12.10
CA ASP A 119 21.27 -28.55 -13.42
C ASP A 119 19.75 -28.48 -13.60
N VAL A 120 19.08 -27.51 -12.92
CA VAL A 120 17.62 -27.35 -12.96
C VAL A 120 17.20 -26.41 -14.08
N VAL A 121 16.25 -26.86 -14.91
CA VAL A 121 15.66 -26.02 -15.96
C VAL A 121 14.58 -25.13 -15.37
N VAL A 122 14.65 -23.82 -15.61
CA VAL A 122 13.58 -22.87 -15.26
C VAL A 122 12.75 -22.55 -16.50
N GLU A 123 11.46 -22.89 -16.45
CA GLU A 123 10.49 -22.57 -17.49
C GLU A 123 9.54 -21.47 -16.95
N PHE A 124 9.26 -20.45 -17.76
CA PHE A 124 8.37 -19.35 -17.36
C PHE A 124 6.99 -19.55 -17.98
N ALA A 125 5.95 -19.61 -17.12
CA ALA A 125 4.56 -19.67 -17.55
C ALA A 125 3.88 -18.32 -17.26
N PHE A 126 3.15 -17.79 -18.24
CA PHE A 126 2.45 -16.52 -18.15
C PHE A 126 0.94 -16.68 -18.23
N GLY A 127 0.19 -15.71 -17.68
CA GLY A 127 -1.28 -15.75 -17.67
C GLY A 127 -1.85 -16.86 -16.78
N VAL A 128 -1.05 -17.40 -15.87
CA VAL A 128 -1.46 -18.48 -14.96
C VAL A 128 -2.54 -17.95 -14.01
N GLY A 129 -3.67 -18.64 -13.93
CA GLY A 129 -4.83 -18.20 -13.15
C GLY A 129 -5.77 -17.21 -13.86
N GLY A 130 -5.51 -16.96 -15.17
CA GLY A 130 -6.31 -16.09 -16.04
C GLY A 130 -5.75 -14.69 -16.17
N THR A 131 -6.03 -14.07 -17.32
CA THR A 131 -5.59 -12.71 -17.67
C THR A 131 -6.53 -11.61 -17.16
N ASP A 132 -7.77 -11.97 -16.83
CA ASP A 132 -8.74 -11.04 -16.24
C ASP A 132 -8.37 -10.75 -14.79
N LYS A 133 -7.90 -9.54 -14.52
CA LYS A 133 -7.61 -9.05 -13.18
C LYS A 133 -8.90 -8.81 -12.38
N LYS A 134 -9.56 -9.92 -11.99
CA LYS A 134 -10.83 -9.89 -11.25
C LYS A 134 -10.76 -9.11 -9.94
N ASN A 135 -9.59 -9.09 -9.29
CA ASN A 135 -9.35 -8.40 -8.03
C ASN A 135 -7.88 -8.03 -7.88
N SER A 136 -7.60 -7.01 -7.07
CA SER A 136 -6.26 -6.77 -6.53
C SER A 136 -6.36 -6.49 -5.03
N SER A 137 -5.34 -6.86 -4.27
CA SER A 137 -5.26 -6.58 -2.84
C SER A 137 -5.53 -5.11 -2.53
N SER A 138 -4.93 -4.19 -3.30
CA SER A 138 -5.12 -2.74 -3.13
C SER A 138 -6.55 -2.28 -3.46
N ALA A 139 -7.21 -2.89 -4.46
CA ALA A 139 -8.59 -2.56 -4.79
C ALA A 139 -9.55 -3.02 -3.70
N LEU A 140 -9.37 -4.22 -3.15
CA LEU A 140 -10.18 -4.75 -2.04
C LEU A 140 -10.06 -3.87 -0.79
N ILE A 141 -8.85 -3.45 -0.42
CA ILE A 141 -8.63 -2.56 0.71
C ILE A 141 -9.31 -1.21 0.48
N LYS A 142 -9.19 -0.62 -0.71
CA LYS A 142 -9.88 0.64 -1.04
C LYS A 142 -11.40 0.54 -0.96
N VAL A 143 -11.97 -0.59 -1.40
CA VAL A 143 -13.41 -0.84 -1.30
C VAL A 143 -13.85 -1.00 0.15
N GLN A 144 -13.07 -1.69 0.99
CA GLN A 144 -13.38 -1.92 2.40
C GLN A 144 -13.23 -0.66 3.26
N LEU A 145 -12.20 0.14 2.99
CA LEU A 145 -12.00 1.40 3.72
C LEU A 145 -13.00 2.48 3.29
N GLY A 146 -13.67 2.30 2.14
CA GLY A 146 -14.56 3.31 1.56
C GLY A 146 -13.80 4.60 1.20
N PRO A 147 -14.44 5.57 0.57
CA PRO A 147 -13.93 6.93 0.58
C PRO A 147 -13.85 7.38 2.05
N PRO A 148 -12.80 8.11 2.48
CA PRO A 148 -12.68 8.59 3.84
C PRO A 148 -13.98 9.26 4.26
N ALA A 149 -14.54 8.83 5.40
CA ALA A 149 -15.86 9.26 5.84
C ALA A 149 -15.86 10.77 5.99
N LYS A 150 -16.56 11.45 5.08
CA LYS A 150 -16.71 12.90 5.08
C LYS A 150 -17.59 13.32 6.26
N THR A 151 -17.01 13.99 7.21
CA THR A 151 -17.76 14.51 8.36
C THR A 151 -18.36 15.87 8.00
N VAL A 152 -19.68 15.94 7.96
CA VAL A 152 -20.41 17.17 7.64
C VAL A 152 -20.68 17.97 8.91
N ARG A 153 -20.56 19.30 8.82
CA ARG A 153 -20.84 20.31 9.86
C ARG A 153 -21.59 21.50 9.24
N GLU A 154 -22.14 22.37 10.06
CA GLU A 154 -22.84 23.59 9.60
C GLU A 154 -21.94 24.55 8.80
N TRP A 155 -20.62 24.48 9.01
CA TRP A 155 -19.64 25.31 8.32
C TRP A 155 -19.10 24.68 7.02
N GLY A 156 -19.38 23.39 6.77
CA GLY A 156 -18.86 22.63 5.64
C GLY A 156 -18.59 21.18 6.00
N SER A 157 -17.45 20.67 5.62
CA SER A 157 -17.09 19.28 5.87
C SER A 157 -15.58 19.08 5.97
N TRP A 158 -15.19 17.97 6.50
CA TRP A 158 -13.79 17.53 6.48
C TRP A 158 -13.69 16.01 6.31
N GLU A 159 -12.55 15.59 5.77
CA GLU A 159 -12.18 14.18 5.65
C GLU A 159 -10.71 13.99 5.99
N VAL A 160 -10.35 12.79 6.46
CA VAL A 160 -8.96 12.43 6.75
C VAL A 160 -8.37 11.76 5.52
N LEU A 161 -7.37 12.38 4.92
CA LEU A 161 -6.66 11.83 3.75
C LEU A 161 -5.54 10.89 4.16
N LEU A 162 -4.91 11.14 5.30
CA LEU A 162 -3.83 10.33 5.87
C LEU A 162 -3.85 10.44 7.39
N ASP A 163 -3.69 9.32 8.08
CA ASP A 163 -3.41 9.25 9.51
C ASP A 163 -2.46 8.07 9.77
N ASN A 164 -1.22 8.37 10.15
CA ASN A 164 -0.21 7.34 10.44
C ASN A 164 0.23 7.35 11.91
N GLY A 165 -0.57 8.00 12.78
CA GLY A 165 -0.31 8.13 14.22
C GLY A 165 0.61 9.32 14.58
N THR A 166 1.57 9.68 13.74
CA THR A 166 2.46 10.85 13.95
C THR A 166 2.02 12.06 13.12
N THR A 167 1.53 11.83 11.92
CA THR A 167 1.07 12.86 10.98
C THR A 167 -0.35 12.59 10.55
N LYS A 168 -1.18 13.62 10.58
CA LYS A 168 -2.56 13.56 10.09
C LYS A 168 -2.80 14.64 9.03
N VAL A 169 -3.20 14.23 7.84
CA VAL A 169 -3.61 15.13 6.76
C VAL A 169 -5.13 15.11 6.65
N LYS A 170 -5.73 16.30 6.64
CA LYS A 170 -7.17 16.47 6.46
C LYS A 170 -7.45 17.44 5.33
N GLU A 171 -8.48 17.16 4.55
CA GLU A 171 -9.08 18.13 3.67
C GLU A 171 -10.30 18.76 4.35
N LEU A 172 -10.36 20.10 4.35
CA LEU A 172 -11.48 20.87 4.91
C LEU A 172 -12.15 21.67 3.80
N SER A 173 -13.43 21.41 3.54
CA SER A 173 -14.25 22.20 2.62
C SER A 173 -15.12 23.16 3.43
N ILE A 174 -14.85 24.45 3.34
CA ILE A 174 -15.59 25.48 4.10
C ILE A 174 -16.58 26.14 3.16
N LEU A 175 -17.87 26.09 3.52
CA LEU A 175 -18.94 26.68 2.73
C LEU A 175 -18.79 28.22 2.61
N PRO A 176 -19.34 28.84 1.55
CA PRO A 176 -19.35 30.29 1.40
C PRO A 176 -19.82 31.01 2.66
N ARG A 177 -19.12 32.08 3.03
CA ARG A 177 -19.38 32.93 4.20
C ARG A 177 -19.30 32.23 5.56
N LYS A 178 -18.95 30.94 5.62
CA LYS A 178 -18.80 30.17 6.87
C LYS A 178 -17.37 30.29 7.42
N LYS A 179 -17.22 29.94 8.68
CA LYS A 179 -15.94 29.93 9.39
C LYS A 179 -15.88 28.74 10.36
N LEU A 180 -14.67 28.30 10.65
CA LEU A 180 -14.41 27.44 11.80
C LEU A 180 -14.39 28.31 13.08
N SER A 181 -14.80 27.71 14.19
CA SER A 181 -14.58 28.29 15.51
C SER A 181 -13.09 28.49 15.79
N TYR A 182 -12.77 29.41 16.72
CA TYR A 182 -11.40 29.48 17.22
C TYR A 182 -11.05 28.19 17.95
N GLN A 183 -9.85 27.65 17.65
CA GLN A 183 -9.33 26.45 18.27
C GLN A 183 -7.83 26.62 18.58
N ARG A 184 -7.34 25.87 19.55
CA ARG A 184 -5.94 25.85 19.96
C ARG A 184 -5.51 24.41 20.28
N HIS A 185 -4.32 24.03 19.85
CA HIS A 185 -3.79 22.70 20.09
C HIS A 185 -2.48 22.77 20.90
N PHE A 186 -2.40 21.99 21.98
CA PHE A 186 -1.24 21.98 22.88
C PHE A 186 -0.21 20.89 22.55
N LYS A 187 -0.56 19.94 21.66
CA LYS A 187 0.28 18.78 21.36
C LYS A 187 0.70 18.67 19.90
N ARG A 188 0.23 19.58 19.05
CA ARG A 188 0.56 19.57 17.63
C ARG A 188 0.60 20.97 17.06
N ALA A 189 1.51 21.18 16.10
CA ALA A 189 1.46 22.29 15.16
C ALA A 189 0.60 21.89 13.96
N GLU A 190 0.14 22.87 13.17
CA GLU A 190 -0.61 22.61 11.94
C GLU A 190 0.03 23.38 10.77
N PHE A 191 -0.02 22.76 9.59
CA PHE A 191 0.35 23.39 8.33
C PHE A 191 -0.90 23.43 7.43
N TRP A 192 -1.34 24.61 7.07
CA TRP A 192 -2.53 24.83 6.27
C TRP A 192 -2.17 25.29 4.87
N LEU A 193 -2.60 24.54 3.85
CA LEU A 193 -2.43 24.83 2.44
C LEU A 193 -3.79 25.04 1.80
N VAL A 194 -3.95 26.09 1.00
CA VAL A 194 -5.17 26.31 0.19
C VAL A 194 -5.06 25.53 -1.09
N SER A 195 -5.88 24.46 -1.22
CA SER A 195 -5.97 23.62 -2.41
C SER A 195 -6.96 24.15 -3.44
N GLU A 196 -7.95 24.95 -3.00
CA GLU A 196 -8.95 25.56 -3.87
C GLU A 196 -9.46 26.88 -3.30
N GLY A 197 -9.75 27.87 -4.15
CA GLY A 197 -10.36 29.13 -3.76
C GLY A 197 -9.47 30.05 -2.94
N ALA A 198 -10.05 30.70 -1.91
CA ALA A 198 -9.36 31.61 -1.02
C ALA A 198 -10.02 31.66 0.37
N CYS A 199 -9.22 31.94 1.39
CA CYS A 199 -9.70 32.06 2.76
C CYS A 199 -8.96 33.18 3.50
N THR A 200 -9.47 33.52 4.68
CA THR A 200 -8.75 34.34 5.66
C THR A 200 -8.48 33.52 6.91
N ILE A 201 -7.23 33.42 7.30
CA ILE A 201 -6.82 32.85 8.58
C ILE A 201 -6.68 34.00 9.58
N LYS A 202 -7.21 33.78 10.78
CA LYS A 202 -6.97 34.63 11.95
C LYS A 202 -6.24 33.79 12.99
N SER A 203 -5.18 34.33 13.54
CA SER A 203 -4.43 33.71 14.63
C SER A 203 -4.12 34.73 15.73
N ILE A 204 -4.01 34.23 16.96
CA ILE A 204 -3.67 35.02 18.14
C ILE A 204 -2.60 34.23 18.90
N ASP A 205 -1.42 34.82 19.00
CA ASP A 205 -0.36 34.31 19.85
C ASP A 205 -0.48 34.97 21.22
N HIS A 206 -0.64 34.20 22.28
CA HIS A 206 -0.76 34.68 23.65
C HIS A 206 0.60 34.84 24.35
N GLU A 207 1.67 34.34 23.77
CA GLU A 207 3.02 34.49 24.32
C GLU A 207 3.64 35.84 23.94
N GLU A 208 3.20 36.46 22.85
CA GLU A 208 3.61 37.82 22.49
C GLU A 208 2.80 38.91 23.24
N ARG A 209 3.50 39.85 23.82
CA ARG A 209 2.88 41.04 24.43
C ARG A 209 3.40 42.31 23.76
N PRO A 210 2.51 43.19 23.24
CA PRO A 210 1.04 43.10 23.30
C PRO A 210 0.47 41.99 22.39
N ILE A 211 -0.66 41.40 22.77
CA ILE A 211 -1.39 40.39 22.00
C ILE A 211 -1.88 41.04 20.70
N ILE A 212 -1.20 40.72 19.57
CA ILE A 212 -1.56 41.26 18.28
C ILE A 212 -2.30 40.17 17.48
N PRO A 213 -3.61 40.35 17.21
CA PRO A 213 -4.31 39.43 16.34
C PRO A 213 -3.75 39.50 14.90
N PHE A 214 -3.27 38.40 14.40
CA PHE A 214 -2.82 38.29 13.03
C PHE A 214 -3.98 37.88 12.13
N SER A 215 -4.13 38.56 10.98
CA SER A 215 -5.14 38.20 9.98
C SER A 215 -4.49 38.20 8.60
N ARG A 216 -4.54 37.08 7.90
CA ARG A 216 -3.94 36.93 6.59
C ARG A 216 -4.91 36.28 5.61
N LYS A 217 -5.08 36.87 4.43
CA LYS A 217 -5.79 36.28 3.32
C LYS A 217 -4.85 35.34 2.57
N LEU A 218 -5.27 34.09 2.39
CA LEU A 218 -4.58 33.10 1.57
C LEU A 218 -5.39 32.79 0.32
N ARG A 219 -4.68 32.59 -0.78
CA ARG A 219 -5.18 32.18 -2.09
C ARG A 219 -4.66 30.76 -2.43
N LEU A 220 -5.12 30.23 -3.53
CA LEU A 220 -4.66 28.94 -4.07
C LEU A 220 -3.13 28.80 -3.97
N HIS A 221 -2.67 27.64 -3.48
CA HIS A 221 -1.29 27.24 -3.26
C HIS A 221 -0.52 28.07 -2.20
N GLN A 222 -1.19 28.99 -1.49
CA GLN A 222 -0.57 29.66 -0.35
C GLN A 222 -0.81 28.87 0.94
N TYR A 223 0.08 29.02 1.88
CA TYR A 223 0.07 28.26 3.13
C TYR A 223 0.31 29.14 4.37
N GLN A 224 -0.01 28.59 5.53
CA GLN A 224 0.24 29.16 6.83
C GLN A 224 0.65 28.07 7.82
N ASN A 225 1.73 28.30 8.54
CA ASN A 225 2.11 27.51 9.72
C ASN A 225 1.37 28.03 10.95
N ILE A 226 0.84 27.11 11.73
CA ILE A 226 0.16 27.37 13.01
C ILE A 226 0.97 26.65 14.10
N PRO A 227 1.77 27.38 14.90
CA PRO A 227 2.53 26.80 15.99
C PRO A 227 1.66 26.16 17.07
N VAL A 228 2.24 25.28 17.86
CA VAL A 228 1.62 24.75 19.08
C VAL A 228 1.19 25.93 19.98
N GLY A 229 0.02 25.81 20.58
CA GLY A 229 -0.47 26.84 21.52
C GLY A 229 -1.16 28.06 20.88
N THR A 230 -1.07 28.24 19.56
CA THR A 230 -1.65 29.39 18.86
C THR A 230 -3.14 29.23 18.64
N TRP A 231 -3.95 30.19 19.07
CA TRP A 231 -5.36 30.29 18.73
C TRP A 231 -5.53 30.64 17.25
N HIS A 232 -6.37 29.90 16.54
CA HIS A 232 -6.56 30.12 15.11
C HIS A 232 -7.98 29.80 14.65
N SER A 233 -8.38 30.42 13.56
CA SER A 233 -9.64 30.23 12.87
C SER A 233 -9.48 30.52 11.39
N ILE A 234 -10.31 29.91 10.55
CA ILE A 234 -10.33 30.11 9.09
C ILE A 234 -11.74 30.51 8.66
N ARG A 235 -11.84 31.41 7.70
CA ARG A 235 -13.09 31.88 7.11
C ARG A 235 -13.03 31.87 5.59
N ASN A 236 -14.06 31.31 4.96
CA ASN A 236 -14.33 31.49 3.54
C ASN A 236 -15.17 32.76 3.34
N HIS A 237 -14.75 33.63 2.42
CA HIS A 237 -15.44 34.91 2.14
C HIS A 237 -16.26 34.89 0.84
N THR A 238 -16.12 33.86 0.02
CA THR A 238 -16.84 33.72 -1.25
C THR A 238 -18.22 33.15 -1.08
#